data_202fa86efc1e5b022cc7c5cc4398507d
#
_entry.id   202fa86efc1e5b022cc7c5cc4398507d
#
_cell.length_a   1.000
_cell.length_b   1.000
_cell.length_c   1.000
_cell.angle_alpha   90.00
_cell.angle_beta   90.00
_cell.angle_gamma   90.00
#
_symmetry.space_group_name_H-M   'P 1'
#
loop_
_entity.id
_entity.type
_entity.pdbx_description
1 polymer ?
#
loop_
_entity_poly.entity_id
_entity_poly.type
_entity_poly.pdbx_seq_one_letter_code
_entity_poly.pdbx_strand_id
1 'polypeptide(L)'
;MNVEFSKFGERLCLGSGIEELMSDLGNALAEGGDDMIMLGGGQPAHIPEVDAIWRQRMKEIMERPINTAGSMEAMLGNYDPPNGTPAFLKSMAQMLKKQFGWDITEKNIAITSGGQTAFFFLFNAFAGRMSNGGRKKILLPVVPEYIGYANQSVGEDFFKAYKPIIEEIGDHQFKYRVDFDALEITDDIAAICVSRPTNPTGNVLTDNEMKRLADLAKQHDIPFIIDNAYGAPFPNIFFSEANPMWDEQVILTLSLSKIGLPGTRTGIVVASEEIAAAVSSMSAIIGLANNNIGQALMRPLLESGEILKISNDIVKPYYKEKSLQAQQWVAEFFQDELPYRHHVSEGALFLWLWFKDLPITTQELYVRLKDKGVLIVSGHHFFFGLDEECADWKHTDECIRVTYTMPAETVKAGLAIIAEEVAMIYAS
;
A
#
# COMPACT_ATOMS: atom_id res chain seq x y z
N MET A 1 2.08 33.76 18.10
CA MET A 1 3.52 33.51 17.85
C MET A 1 3.60 33.10 16.39
N ASN A 2 4.27 33.86 15.54
CA ASN A 2 4.54 33.39 14.17
C ASN A 2 5.72 32.42 14.26
N VAL A 3 5.46 31.14 13.98
CA VAL A 3 6.50 30.11 13.93
C VAL A 3 6.97 30.02 12.48
N GLU A 4 8.26 30.27 12.24
CA GLU A 4 8.89 30.07 10.94
C GLU A 4 9.49 28.65 10.90
N PHE A 5 9.11 27.88 9.90
CA PHE A 5 9.64 26.52 9.70
C PHE A 5 10.83 26.53 8.73
N SER A 6 11.70 25.56 8.84
CA SER A 6 12.69 25.28 7.80
C SER A 6 11.98 24.75 6.55
N LYS A 7 12.63 24.81 5.37
CA LYS A 7 12.08 24.21 4.11
C LYS A 7 11.68 22.75 4.28
N PHE A 8 12.43 21.99 5.07
CA PHE A 8 12.08 20.61 5.42
C PHE A 8 10.81 20.55 6.27
N GLY A 9 10.71 21.41 7.29
CA GLY A 9 9.52 21.49 8.14
C GLY A 9 8.28 21.92 7.38
N GLU A 10 8.39 22.97 6.54
CA GLU A 10 7.31 23.44 5.70
C GLU A 10 6.78 22.31 4.81
N ARG A 11 7.68 21.57 4.14
CA ARG A 11 7.30 20.49 3.25
C ARG A 11 6.55 19.35 3.95
N LEU A 12 6.95 18.97 5.15
CA LEU A 12 6.31 17.89 5.91
C LEU A 12 5.08 18.34 6.72
N CYS A 13 4.93 19.66 6.97
CA CYS A 13 3.82 20.23 7.74
C CYS A 13 2.74 20.88 6.85
N LEU A 14 3.02 21.16 5.58
CA LEU A 14 2.05 21.73 4.65
C LEU A 14 1.21 20.59 4.04
N GLY A 15 0.01 20.42 4.56
CA GLY A 15 -1.04 19.51 4.17
C GLY A 15 -0.72 18.52 3.04
N SER A 16 -0.84 17.26 3.31
CA SER A 16 -0.68 16.21 2.31
C SER A 16 -2.04 15.61 2.00
N GLY A 17 -2.25 15.10 0.78
CA GLY A 17 -3.50 14.40 0.46
C GLY A 17 -3.80 13.25 1.42
N ILE A 18 -2.77 12.61 1.98
CA ILE A 18 -2.96 11.58 3.02
C ILE A 18 -3.31 12.20 4.38
N GLU A 19 -2.77 13.37 4.73
CA GLU A 19 -3.12 14.08 5.97
C GLU A 19 -4.55 14.61 5.90
N GLU A 20 -4.94 15.24 4.80
CA GLU A 20 -6.30 15.70 4.54
C GLU A 20 -7.28 14.54 4.65
N LEU A 21 -7.00 13.41 4.00
CA LEU A 21 -7.79 12.19 4.10
C LEU A 21 -7.89 11.70 5.54
N MET A 22 -6.78 11.61 6.28
CA MET A 22 -6.78 11.11 7.66
C MET A 22 -7.45 12.08 8.63
N SER A 23 -7.30 13.39 8.43
CA SER A 23 -8.00 14.42 9.20
C SER A 23 -9.50 14.39 8.95
N ASP A 24 -9.91 14.30 7.67
CA ASP A 24 -11.33 14.22 7.32
C ASP A 24 -11.98 12.93 7.84
N LEU A 25 -11.27 11.80 7.75
CA LEU A 25 -11.69 10.54 8.36
C LEU A 25 -11.83 10.65 9.88
N GLY A 26 -10.86 11.29 10.55
CA GLY A 26 -10.87 11.50 11.99
C GLY A 26 -12.01 12.43 12.43
N ASN A 27 -12.21 13.53 11.73
CA ASN A 27 -13.27 14.51 12.00
C ASN A 27 -14.65 13.92 11.73
N ALA A 28 -14.82 13.21 10.62
CA ALA A 28 -16.08 12.57 10.27
C ALA A 28 -16.49 11.50 11.29
N LEU A 29 -15.53 10.72 11.81
CA LEU A 29 -15.77 9.79 12.91
C LEU A 29 -16.12 10.50 14.22
N ALA A 30 -15.51 11.65 14.49
CA ALA A 30 -15.76 12.41 15.71
C ALA A 30 -17.11 13.16 15.68
N GLU A 31 -17.52 13.67 14.51
CA GLU A 31 -18.72 14.48 14.32
C GLU A 31 -19.95 13.67 13.91
N GLY A 32 -19.78 12.68 13.02
CA GLY A 32 -20.85 11.87 12.45
C GLY A 32 -21.16 10.58 13.22
N GLY A 33 -20.30 10.17 14.14
CA GLY A 33 -20.48 8.97 14.94
C GLY A 33 -20.67 7.69 14.10
N ASP A 34 -21.57 6.82 14.55
CA ASP A 34 -21.86 5.52 13.92
C ASP A 34 -22.65 5.63 12.59
N ASP A 35 -23.13 6.83 12.24
CA ASP A 35 -23.95 7.05 11.05
C ASP A 35 -23.14 7.27 9.75
N MET A 36 -21.82 7.49 9.86
CA MET A 36 -20.94 7.70 8.71
C MET A 36 -20.51 6.37 8.04
N ILE A 37 -20.73 6.28 6.75
CA ILE A 37 -20.32 5.15 5.91
C ILE A 37 -18.87 5.36 5.43
N MET A 38 -17.94 4.66 6.05
CA MET A 38 -16.50 4.81 5.87
C MET A 38 -15.96 3.91 4.73
N LEU A 39 -16.08 4.35 3.47
CA LEU A 39 -15.54 3.62 2.32
C LEU A 39 -14.19 4.17 1.82
N GLY A 40 -13.67 5.23 2.45
CA GLY A 40 -12.35 5.82 2.11
C GLY A 40 -11.16 5.18 2.83
N GLY A 41 -11.39 4.39 3.89
CA GLY A 41 -10.34 3.85 4.73
C GLY A 41 -9.46 2.76 4.06
N GLY A 42 -8.23 2.64 4.55
CA GLY A 42 -7.30 1.56 4.16
C GLY A 42 -7.11 0.50 5.26
N GLN A 43 -7.99 0.45 6.23
CA GLN A 43 -7.92 -0.52 7.32
C GLN A 43 -8.24 -1.95 6.83
N PRO A 44 -7.50 -2.98 7.29
CA PRO A 44 -7.92 -4.35 7.06
C PRO A 44 -9.23 -4.65 7.81
N ALA A 45 -10.02 -5.58 7.28
CA ALA A 45 -11.18 -6.09 7.99
C ALA A 45 -10.76 -6.86 9.25
N HIS A 46 -11.63 -6.84 10.26
CA HIS A 46 -11.54 -7.79 11.36
C HIS A 46 -12.05 -9.15 10.90
N ILE A 47 -11.16 -10.11 10.75
CA ILE A 47 -11.47 -11.49 10.40
C ILE A 47 -11.46 -12.31 11.71
N PRO A 48 -12.62 -12.82 12.19
CA PRO A 48 -12.73 -13.41 13.52
C PRO A 48 -11.72 -14.52 13.79
N GLU A 49 -11.45 -15.38 12.80
CA GLU A 49 -10.49 -16.46 12.91
C GLU A 49 -9.04 -15.94 13.05
N VAL A 50 -8.71 -14.87 12.34
CA VAL A 50 -7.38 -14.22 12.40
C VAL A 50 -7.23 -13.47 13.73
N ASP A 51 -8.27 -12.74 14.16
CA ASP A 51 -8.28 -12.05 15.46
C ASP A 51 -8.11 -13.05 16.62
N ALA A 52 -8.73 -14.24 16.53
CA ALA A 52 -8.56 -15.30 17.51
C ALA A 52 -7.11 -15.82 17.58
N ILE A 53 -6.44 -15.96 16.44
CA ILE A 53 -5.03 -16.35 16.38
C ILE A 53 -4.15 -15.29 17.07
N TRP A 54 -4.33 -14.01 16.76
CA TRP A 54 -3.55 -12.95 17.38
C TRP A 54 -3.80 -12.85 18.90
N ARG A 55 -5.05 -13.03 19.32
CA ARG A 55 -5.40 -13.12 20.75
C ARG A 55 -4.70 -14.27 21.44
N GLN A 56 -4.68 -15.45 20.82
CA GLN A 56 -3.99 -16.61 21.36
C GLN A 56 -2.48 -16.39 21.44
N ARG A 57 -1.88 -15.81 20.39
CA ARG A 57 -0.44 -15.46 20.39
C ARG A 57 -0.09 -14.47 21.50
N MET A 58 -0.90 -13.46 21.74
CA MET A 58 -0.70 -12.50 22.83
C MET A 58 -0.78 -13.20 24.19
N LYS A 59 -1.76 -14.09 24.39
CA LYS A 59 -1.89 -14.88 25.62
C LYS A 59 -0.65 -15.72 25.89
N GLU A 60 -0.13 -16.40 24.88
CA GLU A 60 1.08 -17.22 25.03
C GLU A 60 2.33 -16.40 25.39
N ILE A 61 2.43 -15.15 24.90
CA ILE A 61 3.50 -14.23 25.29
C ILE A 61 3.38 -13.85 26.76
N MET A 62 2.16 -13.56 27.23
CA MET A 62 1.88 -13.17 28.62
C MET A 62 2.10 -14.33 29.62
N GLU A 63 1.91 -15.58 29.20
CA GLU A 63 2.10 -16.75 30.00
C GLU A 63 3.56 -17.22 30.11
N ARG A 64 4.49 -16.64 29.36
CA ARG A 64 5.92 -16.97 29.46
C ARG A 64 6.50 -16.49 30.79
N PRO A 65 7.45 -17.25 31.37
CA PRO A 65 8.12 -16.82 32.60
C PRO A 65 8.77 -15.44 32.43
N ILE A 66 8.62 -14.62 33.46
CA ILE A 66 9.16 -13.25 33.52
C ILE A 66 10.66 -13.24 33.19
N ASN A 67 11.11 -12.25 32.41
CA ASN A 67 12.49 -12.04 31.96
C ASN A 67 13.10 -13.19 31.14
N THR A 68 12.27 -14.06 30.56
CA THR A 68 12.75 -15.00 29.54
C THR A 68 12.65 -14.43 28.14
N ALA A 69 13.41 -14.96 27.21
CA ALA A 69 13.37 -14.52 25.81
C ALA A 69 11.95 -14.63 25.22
N GLY A 70 11.41 -13.51 24.77
CA GLY A 70 10.06 -13.41 24.20
C GLY A 70 8.93 -13.36 25.23
N SER A 71 9.22 -13.16 26.52
CA SER A 71 8.20 -12.80 27.51
C SER A 71 7.69 -11.38 27.26
N MET A 72 6.55 -11.02 27.86
CA MET A 72 5.97 -9.69 27.75
C MET A 72 6.96 -8.63 28.25
N GLU A 73 7.62 -8.87 29.38
CA GLU A 73 8.58 -7.92 29.97
C GLU A 73 9.80 -7.72 29.08
N ALA A 74 10.34 -8.78 28.48
CA ALA A 74 11.44 -8.68 27.54
C ALA A 74 11.03 -7.94 26.25
N MET A 75 9.83 -8.21 25.74
CA MET A 75 9.28 -7.59 24.54
C MET A 75 9.03 -6.09 24.71
N LEU A 76 8.53 -5.67 25.87
CA LEU A 76 8.17 -4.27 26.14
C LEU A 76 9.29 -3.46 26.79
N GLY A 77 10.16 -4.12 27.59
CA GLY A 77 11.15 -3.47 28.45
C GLY A 77 12.54 -3.32 27.84
N ASN A 78 12.80 -3.91 26.67
CA ASN A 78 14.14 -3.88 26.06
C ASN A 78 14.12 -3.20 24.69
N TYR A 79 15.22 -2.51 24.37
CA TYR A 79 15.54 -2.13 23.00
C TYR A 79 16.22 -3.32 22.29
N ASP A 80 15.67 -3.71 21.17
CA ASP A 80 16.34 -4.64 20.24
C ASP A 80 17.21 -3.87 19.23
N PRO A 81 18.09 -4.57 18.50
CA PRO A 81 18.85 -3.95 17.41
C PRO A 81 17.95 -3.21 16.39
N PRO A 82 18.41 -2.10 15.82
CA PRO A 82 17.58 -1.27 14.92
C PRO A 82 17.14 -1.99 13.64
N ASN A 83 17.82 -3.05 13.24
CA ASN A 83 17.40 -3.90 12.11
C ASN A 83 16.26 -4.89 12.47
N GLY A 84 15.93 -5.05 13.76
CA GLY A 84 14.91 -5.98 14.26
C GLY A 84 15.46 -7.06 15.20
N THR A 85 14.56 -7.86 15.78
CA THR A 85 14.97 -8.94 16.68
C THR A 85 15.70 -10.05 15.91
N PRO A 86 16.90 -10.49 16.32
CA PRO A 86 17.68 -11.48 15.57
C PRO A 86 16.91 -12.78 15.28
N ALA A 87 16.10 -13.22 16.25
CA ALA A 87 15.29 -14.43 16.09
C ALA A 87 14.21 -14.27 15.01
N PHE A 88 13.55 -13.10 14.92
CA PHE A 88 12.56 -12.82 13.88
C PHE A 88 13.20 -12.76 12.50
N LEU A 89 14.32 -12.04 12.36
CA LEU A 89 15.04 -11.90 11.10
C LEU A 89 15.45 -13.28 10.56
N LYS A 90 16.00 -14.13 11.42
CA LYS A 90 16.37 -15.50 11.06
C LYS A 90 15.16 -16.33 10.61
N SER A 91 14.05 -16.28 11.36
CA SER A 91 12.83 -17.04 11.04
C SER A 91 12.23 -16.55 9.71
N MET A 92 12.26 -15.24 9.46
CA MET A 92 11.80 -14.64 8.20
C MET A 92 12.64 -15.07 7.01
N ALA A 93 13.98 -14.99 7.11
CA ALA A 93 14.89 -15.44 6.06
C ALA A 93 14.71 -16.94 5.74
N GLN A 94 14.60 -17.78 6.78
CA GLN A 94 14.40 -19.21 6.61
C GLN A 94 13.06 -19.53 5.91
N MET A 95 11.99 -18.82 6.28
CA MET A 95 10.68 -19.00 5.65
C MET A 95 10.73 -18.60 4.17
N LEU A 96 11.31 -17.45 3.82
CA LEU A 96 11.43 -16.99 2.43
C LEU A 96 12.31 -17.93 1.59
N LYS A 97 13.45 -18.38 2.15
CA LYS A 97 14.31 -19.36 1.50
C LYS A 97 13.60 -20.69 1.25
N LYS A 98 12.86 -21.19 2.24
CA LYS A 98 12.11 -22.44 2.12
C LYS A 98 10.95 -22.33 1.12
N GLN A 99 10.24 -21.20 1.10
CA GLN A 99 9.05 -21.00 0.28
C GLN A 99 9.37 -20.69 -1.18
N PHE A 100 10.41 -19.91 -1.43
CA PHE A 100 10.70 -19.38 -2.77
C PHE A 100 12.08 -19.76 -3.30
N GLY A 101 12.92 -20.39 -2.49
CA GLY A 101 14.29 -20.76 -2.90
C GLY A 101 15.27 -19.58 -2.95
N TRP A 102 14.89 -18.41 -2.41
CA TRP A 102 15.73 -17.21 -2.45
C TRP A 102 17.00 -17.38 -1.63
N ASP A 103 18.13 -16.94 -2.15
CA ASP A 103 19.42 -17.01 -1.44
C ASP A 103 19.59 -15.75 -0.57
N ILE A 104 18.88 -15.74 0.56
CA ILE A 104 18.88 -14.67 1.54
C ILE A 104 19.19 -15.18 2.94
N THR A 105 19.73 -14.29 3.75
CA THR A 105 20.01 -14.48 5.18
C THR A 105 19.32 -13.39 5.99
N GLU A 106 19.45 -13.46 7.32
CA GLU A 106 18.98 -12.38 8.21
C GLU A 106 19.60 -11.00 7.93
N LYS A 107 20.74 -10.95 7.23
CA LYS A 107 21.39 -9.69 6.85
C LYS A 107 20.71 -8.98 5.69
N ASN A 108 19.90 -9.71 4.92
CA ASN A 108 19.08 -9.15 3.84
C ASN A 108 17.78 -8.52 4.33
N ILE A 109 17.52 -8.51 5.64
CA ILE A 109 16.24 -8.11 6.20
C ILE A 109 16.43 -6.98 7.21
N ALA A 110 15.62 -5.93 7.07
CA ALA A 110 15.52 -4.84 8.04
C ALA A 110 14.06 -4.56 8.40
N ILE A 111 13.82 -4.28 9.67
CA ILE A 111 12.51 -3.90 10.19
C ILE A 111 12.41 -2.38 10.22
N THR A 112 11.19 -1.87 9.98
CA THR A 112 10.85 -0.46 10.07
C THR A 112 9.56 -0.27 10.85
N SER A 113 9.30 0.96 11.29
CA SER A 113 8.06 1.34 11.98
C SER A 113 6.86 1.41 11.01
N GLY A 114 6.60 0.31 10.31
CA GLY A 114 5.59 0.13 9.27
C GLY A 114 6.13 0.43 7.86
N GLY A 115 5.37 0.00 6.83
CA GLY A 115 5.74 0.21 5.42
C GLY A 115 5.95 1.68 5.06
N GLN A 116 5.14 2.59 5.62
CA GLN A 116 5.28 4.03 5.38
C GLN A 116 6.70 4.54 5.71
N THR A 117 7.27 4.11 6.84
CA THR A 117 8.64 4.46 7.22
C THR A 117 9.67 3.81 6.31
N ALA A 118 9.42 2.58 5.84
CA ALA A 118 10.30 1.93 4.87
C ALA A 118 10.41 2.75 3.57
N PHE A 119 9.29 3.23 3.03
CA PHE A 119 9.28 4.07 1.83
C PHE A 119 9.92 5.42 2.06
N PHE A 120 9.69 6.06 3.20
CA PHE A 120 10.40 7.30 3.55
C PHE A 120 11.93 7.11 3.52
N PHE A 121 12.41 5.99 4.06
CA PHE A 121 13.84 5.69 4.05
C PHE A 121 14.34 5.40 2.63
N LEU A 122 13.70 4.47 1.93
CA LEU A 122 14.14 4.04 0.61
C LEU A 122 14.12 5.18 -0.41
N PHE A 123 13.04 5.93 -0.45
CA PHE A 123 12.92 7.04 -1.40
C PHE A 123 13.98 8.11 -1.16
N ASN A 124 14.16 8.56 0.08
CA ASN A 124 15.15 9.59 0.39
C ASN A 124 16.60 9.07 0.42
N ALA A 125 16.82 7.75 0.48
CA ALA A 125 18.14 7.16 0.29
C ALA A 125 18.59 7.18 -1.17
N PHE A 126 17.68 7.00 -2.12
CA PHE A 126 18.02 6.87 -3.53
C PHE A 126 17.80 8.15 -4.33
N ALA A 127 16.76 8.93 -4.03
CA ALA A 127 16.37 10.10 -4.80
C ALA A 127 16.54 11.42 -4.04
N GLY A 128 16.36 12.53 -4.75
CA GLY A 128 16.58 13.88 -4.24
C GLY A 128 17.91 14.45 -4.68
N ARG A 129 18.47 15.38 -3.89
CA ARG A 129 19.76 16.02 -4.20
C ARG A 129 20.92 15.10 -3.88
N MET A 130 21.70 14.78 -4.89
CA MET A 130 22.87 13.91 -4.80
C MET A 130 24.13 14.66 -4.34
N SER A 131 25.12 13.94 -3.81
CA SER A 131 26.40 14.51 -3.35
C SER A 131 27.19 15.26 -4.43
N ASN A 132 27.02 14.87 -5.71
CA ASN A 132 27.61 15.53 -6.87
C ASN A 132 26.87 16.81 -7.30
N GLY A 133 25.82 17.21 -6.58
CA GLY A 133 24.97 18.38 -6.89
C GLY A 133 23.83 18.12 -7.87
N GLY A 134 23.80 16.95 -8.53
CA GLY A 134 22.68 16.52 -9.37
C GLY A 134 21.43 16.21 -8.56
N ARG A 135 20.34 15.91 -9.26
CA ARG A 135 19.09 15.40 -8.67
C ARG A 135 18.72 14.08 -9.31
N LYS A 136 18.12 13.21 -8.51
CA LYS A 136 17.53 11.95 -9.00
C LYS A 136 16.10 11.77 -8.51
N LYS A 137 15.31 11.01 -9.26
CA LYS A 137 13.88 10.77 -9.05
C LYS A 137 13.57 9.29 -8.87
N ILE A 138 12.44 9.01 -8.26
CA ILE A 138 11.81 7.69 -8.26
C ILE A 138 10.89 7.59 -9.47
N LEU A 139 11.08 6.55 -10.28
CA LEU A 139 10.25 6.26 -11.43
C LEU A 139 9.05 5.40 -11.03
N LEU A 140 7.85 5.87 -11.35
CA LEU A 140 6.59 5.14 -11.28
C LEU A 140 6.19 4.75 -12.71
N PRO A 141 6.44 3.52 -13.15
CA PRO A 141 6.23 3.12 -14.55
C PRO A 141 4.76 3.04 -14.94
N VAL A 142 3.88 3.13 -13.97
CA VAL A 142 2.43 3.12 -14.14
C VAL A 142 1.78 3.85 -12.96
N VAL A 143 0.86 4.76 -13.23
CA VAL A 143 -0.02 5.36 -12.21
C VAL A 143 -1.47 4.99 -12.52
N PRO A 144 -2.38 4.98 -11.54
CA PRO A 144 -2.23 5.53 -10.18
C PRO A 144 -1.42 4.64 -9.25
N GLU A 145 -0.76 5.26 -8.26
CA GLU A 145 0.03 4.63 -7.21
C GLU A 145 -0.35 5.15 -5.82
N TYR A 146 0.18 4.51 -4.78
CA TYR A 146 -0.23 4.76 -3.40
C TYR A 146 -0.04 6.22 -2.99
N ILE A 147 -1.15 6.88 -2.60
CA ILE A 147 -1.19 8.27 -2.14
C ILE A 147 -0.13 8.59 -1.07
N GLY A 148 0.18 7.62 -0.21
CA GLY A 148 1.17 7.77 0.84
C GLY A 148 2.60 7.99 0.37
N TYR A 149 2.91 7.80 -0.91
CA TYR A 149 4.23 8.11 -1.46
C TYR A 149 4.42 9.59 -1.77
N ALA A 150 3.38 10.27 -2.24
CA ALA A 150 3.46 11.60 -2.82
C ALA A 150 4.20 12.63 -1.94
N ASN A 151 4.06 12.55 -0.63
CA ASN A 151 4.63 13.49 0.33
C ASN A 151 5.81 12.93 1.14
N GLN A 152 6.37 11.77 0.76
CA GLN A 152 7.49 11.15 1.49
C GLN A 152 8.86 11.74 1.17
N SER A 153 8.94 12.62 0.19
CA SER A 153 10.20 13.22 -0.22
C SER A 153 10.59 14.41 0.65
N VAL A 154 11.87 14.49 0.97
CA VAL A 154 12.48 15.68 1.62
C VAL A 154 12.71 16.80 0.60
N GLY A 155 12.77 16.50 -0.69
CA GLY A 155 12.99 17.43 -1.79
C GLY A 155 11.77 17.64 -2.69
N GLU A 156 11.83 18.65 -3.56
CA GLU A 156 10.86 18.89 -4.63
C GLU A 156 11.18 18.03 -5.85
N ASP A 157 10.20 17.89 -6.80
CA ASP A 157 10.36 17.20 -8.08
C ASP A 157 11.01 15.81 -7.92
N PHE A 158 10.33 14.96 -7.17
CA PHE A 158 10.90 13.74 -6.63
C PHE A 158 10.47 12.48 -7.38
N PHE A 159 9.35 12.54 -8.08
CA PHE A 159 8.79 11.43 -8.84
C PHE A 159 8.73 11.75 -10.33
N LYS A 160 8.93 10.72 -11.14
CA LYS A 160 8.59 10.68 -12.56
C LYS A 160 7.60 9.56 -12.76
N ALA A 161 6.45 9.85 -13.36
CA ALA A 161 5.42 8.87 -13.59
C ALA A 161 5.00 8.78 -15.06
N TYR A 162 4.49 7.61 -15.44
CA TYR A 162 3.95 7.36 -16.77
C TYR A 162 2.47 6.98 -16.71
N LYS A 163 1.70 7.45 -17.69
CA LYS A 163 0.32 7.03 -17.88
C LYS A 163 0.27 5.53 -18.21
N PRO A 164 -0.73 4.80 -17.69
CA PRO A 164 -0.97 3.43 -18.13
C PRO A 164 -1.54 3.37 -19.55
N ILE A 165 -1.38 2.23 -20.20
CA ILE A 165 -2.32 1.79 -21.22
C ILE A 165 -3.60 1.38 -20.46
N ILE A 166 -4.75 1.94 -20.83
CA ILE A 166 -6.05 1.55 -20.29
C ILE A 166 -6.64 0.53 -21.23
N GLU A 167 -6.62 -0.75 -20.82
CA GLU A 167 -7.24 -1.86 -21.54
C GLU A 167 -8.69 -1.99 -21.10
N GLU A 168 -9.65 -1.58 -21.96
CA GLU A 168 -11.07 -1.77 -21.68
C GLU A 168 -11.46 -3.24 -21.92
N ILE A 169 -12.19 -3.83 -20.96
CA ILE A 169 -12.56 -5.24 -20.93
C ILE A 169 -14.09 -5.34 -20.81
N GLY A 170 -14.73 -5.73 -21.89
CA GLY A 170 -16.21 -5.71 -21.96
C GLY A 170 -16.77 -4.31 -21.74
N ASP A 171 -17.98 -4.22 -21.21
CA ASP A 171 -18.70 -2.95 -21.11
C ASP A 171 -18.37 -2.15 -19.86
N HIS A 172 -18.03 -2.82 -18.74
CA HIS A 172 -17.91 -2.18 -17.43
C HIS A 172 -16.59 -2.46 -16.71
N GLN A 173 -15.60 -3.06 -17.38
CA GLN A 173 -14.29 -3.31 -16.77
C GLN A 173 -13.16 -2.69 -17.56
N PHE A 174 -12.04 -2.47 -16.89
CA PHE A 174 -10.77 -2.06 -17.49
C PHE A 174 -9.58 -2.52 -16.65
N LYS A 175 -8.41 -2.53 -17.26
CA LYS A 175 -7.15 -2.85 -16.59
C LYS A 175 -6.06 -1.87 -16.98
N TYR A 176 -5.21 -1.50 -16.03
CA TYR A 176 -4.00 -0.74 -16.32
C TYR A 176 -2.84 -1.66 -16.68
N ARG A 177 -2.12 -1.27 -17.73
CA ARG A 177 -0.88 -1.92 -18.19
C ARG A 177 0.25 -0.91 -18.22
N VAL A 178 1.48 -1.37 -18.01
CA VAL A 178 2.65 -0.54 -18.23
C VAL A 178 2.80 -0.24 -19.73
N ASP A 179 2.90 1.04 -20.08
CA ASP A 179 3.26 1.46 -21.43
C ASP A 179 4.79 1.42 -21.58
N PHE A 180 5.30 0.26 -21.98
CA PHE A 180 6.73 0.08 -22.16
C PHE A 180 7.29 0.80 -23.39
N ASP A 181 6.46 1.24 -24.32
CA ASP A 181 6.90 1.97 -25.50
C ASP A 181 7.11 3.45 -25.18
N ALA A 182 6.34 3.98 -24.24
CA ALA A 182 6.52 5.33 -23.71
C ALA A 182 7.54 5.41 -22.56
N LEU A 183 7.85 4.28 -21.90
CA LEU A 183 8.68 4.25 -20.69
C LEU A 183 10.15 4.52 -21.02
N GLU A 184 10.68 5.63 -20.53
CA GLU A 184 12.07 6.01 -20.66
C GLU A 184 12.75 6.08 -19.28
N ILE A 185 13.93 5.47 -19.15
CA ILE A 185 14.77 5.55 -17.95
C ILE A 185 15.96 6.44 -18.28
N THR A 186 15.89 7.67 -17.83
CA THR A 186 16.92 8.70 -17.99
C THR A 186 17.94 8.66 -16.84
N ASP A 187 19.08 9.33 -17.01
CA ASP A 187 20.17 9.34 -16.01
C ASP A 187 19.76 9.96 -14.67
N ASP A 188 18.65 10.70 -14.61
CA ASP A 188 18.11 11.26 -13.38
C ASP A 188 17.18 10.30 -12.63
N ILE A 189 16.95 9.09 -13.13
CA ILE A 189 16.20 8.07 -12.38
C ILE A 189 17.12 7.34 -11.41
N ALA A 190 16.68 7.22 -10.15
CA ALA A 190 17.43 6.56 -9.08
C ALA A 190 16.94 5.14 -8.78
N ALA A 191 15.65 4.89 -8.98
CA ALA A 191 15.02 3.59 -8.73
C ALA A 191 13.68 3.52 -9.47
N ILE A 192 13.24 2.31 -9.80
CA ILE A 192 11.87 2.03 -10.25
C ILE A 192 11.07 1.58 -9.04
N CYS A 193 9.82 2.04 -8.89
CA CYS A 193 8.93 1.61 -7.81
C CYS A 193 7.55 1.23 -8.34
N VAL A 194 7.02 0.11 -7.87
CA VAL A 194 5.65 -0.35 -8.14
C VAL A 194 5.03 -0.95 -6.89
N SER A 195 3.70 -0.84 -6.73
CA SER A 195 2.95 -1.62 -5.76
C SER A 195 2.25 -2.81 -6.45
N ARG A 196 2.26 -3.98 -5.79
CA ARG A 196 1.70 -5.21 -6.36
C ARG A 196 1.14 -6.15 -5.28
N PRO A 197 -0.18 -6.26 -5.13
CA PRO A 197 -1.28 -5.50 -5.76
C PRO A 197 -1.23 -4.01 -5.45
N THR A 198 -1.68 -3.22 -6.42
CA THR A 198 -1.64 -1.76 -6.30
C THR A 198 -2.75 -1.23 -5.39
N ASN A 199 -2.42 -0.31 -4.52
CA ASN A 199 -3.37 0.62 -3.93
C ASN A 199 -3.28 1.92 -4.74
N PRO A 200 -4.33 2.36 -5.47
CA PRO A 200 -5.75 2.20 -5.13
C PRO A 200 -6.52 1.11 -5.89
N THR A 201 -5.98 0.56 -6.97
CA THR A 201 -6.73 -0.09 -8.04
C THR A 201 -7.00 -1.58 -7.85
N GLY A 202 -6.22 -2.23 -6.99
CA GLY A 202 -6.18 -3.69 -6.93
C GLY A 202 -5.49 -4.34 -8.14
N ASN A 203 -4.84 -3.54 -9.00
CA ASN A 203 -4.11 -4.03 -10.18
C ASN A 203 -2.96 -4.94 -9.76
N VAL A 204 -2.81 -6.03 -10.47
CA VAL A 204 -1.67 -6.94 -10.35
C VAL A 204 -0.91 -6.92 -11.67
N LEU A 205 0.25 -6.26 -11.69
CA LEU A 205 1.15 -6.35 -12.82
C LEU A 205 1.51 -7.82 -13.08
N THR A 206 1.47 -8.25 -14.32
CA THR A 206 1.78 -9.62 -14.71
C THR A 206 3.24 -9.96 -14.40
N ASP A 207 3.56 -11.25 -14.24
CA ASP A 207 4.94 -11.68 -14.02
C ASP A 207 5.85 -11.25 -15.18
N ASN A 208 5.32 -11.14 -16.42
CA ASN A 208 6.05 -10.63 -17.56
C ASN A 208 6.35 -9.12 -17.46
N GLU A 209 5.37 -8.30 -17.04
CA GLU A 209 5.60 -6.86 -16.78
C GLU A 209 6.65 -6.66 -15.69
N MET A 210 6.52 -7.42 -14.58
CA MET A 210 7.48 -7.38 -13.48
C MET A 210 8.90 -7.75 -13.92
N LYS A 211 9.01 -8.82 -14.73
CA LYS A 211 10.30 -9.23 -15.27
C LYS A 211 10.91 -8.16 -16.19
N ARG A 212 10.12 -7.56 -17.08
CA ARG A 212 10.59 -6.48 -17.97
C ARG A 212 11.06 -5.26 -17.15
N LEU A 213 10.35 -4.87 -16.09
CA LEU A 213 10.77 -3.78 -15.21
C LEU A 213 12.06 -4.10 -14.46
N ALA A 214 12.21 -5.34 -13.97
CA ALA A 214 13.43 -5.79 -13.32
C ALA A 214 14.63 -5.83 -14.31
N ASP A 215 14.41 -6.30 -15.53
CA ASP A 215 15.43 -6.31 -16.58
C ASP A 215 15.87 -4.86 -16.93
N LEU A 216 14.94 -3.91 -17.01
CA LEU A 216 15.22 -2.49 -17.21
C LEU A 216 16.02 -1.89 -16.04
N ALA A 217 15.60 -2.14 -14.80
CA ALA A 217 16.32 -1.70 -13.61
C ALA A 217 17.77 -2.20 -13.62
N LYS A 218 17.97 -3.47 -14.01
CA LYS A 218 19.28 -4.10 -14.14
C LYS A 218 20.13 -3.48 -15.24
N GLN A 219 19.54 -3.17 -16.39
CA GLN A 219 20.25 -2.52 -17.51
C GLN A 219 20.77 -1.14 -17.15
N HIS A 220 20.05 -0.41 -16.28
CA HIS A 220 20.42 0.93 -15.83
C HIS A 220 21.13 0.96 -14.48
N ASP A 221 21.45 -0.21 -13.91
CA ASP A 221 22.12 -0.37 -12.60
C ASP A 221 21.43 0.42 -11.47
N ILE A 222 20.09 0.33 -11.41
CA ILE A 222 19.26 0.98 -10.40
C ILE A 222 18.39 -0.04 -9.66
N PRO A 223 18.01 0.21 -8.39
CA PRO A 223 17.12 -0.67 -7.63
C PRO A 223 15.72 -0.75 -8.23
N PHE A 224 15.08 -1.92 -8.08
CA PHE A 224 13.67 -2.14 -8.33
C PHE A 224 12.92 -2.34 -7.01
N ILE A 225 12.14 -1.36 -6.60
CA ILE A 225 11.37 -1.36 -5.35
C ILE A 225 9.97 -1.92 -5.61
N ILE A 226 9.59 -2.95 -4.87
CA ILE A 226 8.28 -3.59 -4.97
C ILE A 226 7.56 -3.43 -3.62
N ASP A 227 6.49 -2.62 -3.61
CA ASP A 227 5.56 -2.60 -2.49
C ASP A 227 4.65 -3.83 -2.54
N ASN A 228 4.92 -4.76 -1.64
CA ASN A 228 4.22 -6.01 -1.54
C ASN A 228 3.34 -6.07 -0.27
N ALA A 229 2.80 -4.94 0.17
CA ALA A 229 2.00 -4.86 1.39
C ALA A 229 0.76 -5.76 1.38
N TYR A 230 0.24 -6.08 0.21
CA TYR A 230 -0.91 -6.97 0.01
C TYR A 230 -0.54 -8.35 -0.57
N GLY A 231 0.67 -8.53 -1.01
CA GLY A 231 1.09 -9.69 -1.78
C GLY A 231 1.59 -10.88 -0.96
N ALA A 232 2.19 -11.84 -1.65
CA ALA A 232 2.76 -13.06 -1.08
C ALA A 232 4.13 -12.78 -0.41
N PRO A 233 4.50 -13.53 0.64
CA PRO A 233 3.88 -14.75 1.17
C PRO A 233 2.69 -14.47 2.09
N PHE A 234 2.61 -13.29 2.65
CA PHE A 234 1.51 -12.80 3.49
C PHE A 234 1.30 -11.30 3.26
N PRO A 235 0.07 -10.79 3.32
CA PRO A 235 -1.20 -11.48 3.57
C PRO A 235 -1.72 -12.30 2.38
N ASN A 236 -1.06 -12.25 1.23
CA ASN A 236 -1.37 -12.95 -0.02
C ASN A 236 -2.78 -12.64 -0.57
N ILE A 237 -3.15 -11.36 -0.58
CA ILE A 237 -4.43 -10.90 -1.13
C ILE A 237 -4.28 -10.70 -2.64
N PHE A 238 -3.90 -11.77 -3.35
CA PHE A 238 -3.96 -11.91 -4.80
C PHE A 238 -5.16 -12.76 -5.20
N PHE A 239 -5.94 -12.30 -6.17
CA PHE A 239 -7.08 -13.05 -6.73
C PHE A 239 -6.76 -13.61 -8.12
N SER A 240 -5.71 -13.10 -8.76
CA SER A 240 -5.09 -13.62 -9.97
C SER A 240 -3.82 -14.41 -9.65
N GLU A 241 -3.27 -15.11 -10.66
CA GLU A 241 -1.98 -15.77 -10.54
C GLU A 241 -0.86 -14.72 -10.61
N ALA A 242 0.00 -14.72 -9.59
CA ALA A 242 1.15 -13.85 -9.51
C ALA A 242 2.20 -14.46 -8.59
N ASN A 243 3.46 -14.39 -9.00
CA ASN A 243 4.59 -14.90 -8.23
C ASN A 243 5.40 -13.74 -7.65
N PRO A 244 5.76 -13.78 -6.36
CA PRO A 244 6.71 -12.83 -5.82
C PRO A 244 8.08 -13.06 -6.43
N MET A 245 8.84 -11.99 -6.58
CA MET A 245 10.20 -12.04 -7.11
C MET A 245 11.17 -11.36 -6.17
N TRP A 246 12.40 -11.84 -6.15
CA TRP A 246 13.51 -11.20 -5.47
C TRP A 246 14.84 -11.59 -6.14
N ASP A 247 15.73 -10.63 -6.23
CA ASP A 247 17.16 -10.78 -6.52
C ASP A 247 17.94 -9.63 -5.84
N GLU A 248 19.25 -9.55 -6.02
CA GLU A 248 20.10 -8.56 -5.35
C GLU A 248 19.76 -7.08 -5.68
N GLN A 249 19.07 -6.81 -6.79
CA GLN A 249 18.63 -5.46 -7.18
C GLN A 249 17.19 -5.17 -6.78
N VAL A 250 16.45 -6.19 -6.36
CA VAL A 250 15.06 -6.02 -5.91
C VAL A 250 15.02 -5.66 -4.43
N ILE A 251 14.28 -4.62 -4.12
CA ILE A 251 13.90 -4.24 -2.76
C ILE A 251 12.44 -4.59 -2.58
N LEU A 252 12.16 -5.67 -1.84
CA LEU A 252 10.80 -6.10 -1.55
C LEU A 252 10.38 -5.56 -0.18
N THR A 253 9.26 -4.85 -0.12
CA THR A 253 8.69 -4.41 1.16
C THR A 253 7.47 -5.24 1.53
N LEU A 254 7.38 -5.64 2.78
CA LEU A 254 6.27 -6.38 3.36
C LEU A 254 5.74 -5.64 4.59
N SER A 255 4.51 -5.91 5.00
CA SER A 255 3.90 -5.28 6.17
C SER A 255 3.00 -6.25 6.93
N LEU A 256 3.02 -6.16 8.25
CA LEU A 256 2.07 -6.90 9.09
C LEU A 256 0.69 -6.21 9.16
N SER A 257 0.55 -5.01 8.58
CA SER A 257 -0.71 -4.27 8.65
C SER A 257 -1.88 -5.04 8.04
N LYS A 258 -1.68 -5.69 6.87
CA LYS A 258 -2.79 -6.29 6.13
C LYS A 258 -3.07 -7.75 6.50
N ILE A 259 -2.25 -8.33 7.38
CA ILE A 259 -2.53 -9.61 8.05
C ILE A 259 -3.29 -9.43 9.39
N GLY A 260 -3.85 -8.24 9.63
CA GLY A 260 -4.62 -7.93 10.83
C GLY A 260 -3.84 -7.28 11.98
N LEU A 261 -2.61 -6.84 11.76
CA LEU A 261 -1.75 -6.24 12.78
C LEU A 261 -1.31 -4.79 12.46
N PRO A 262 -2.20 -3.89 11.97
CA PRO A 262 -1.79 -2.53 11.58
C PRO A 262 -1.24 -1.72 12.78
N GLY A 263 -1.77 -1.92 13.98
CA GLY A 263 -1.37 -1.22 15.21
C GLY A 263 0.03 -1.58 15.68
N THR A 264 0.61 -2.70 15.23
CA THR A 264 1.98 -3.09 15.62
C THR A 264 3.06 -2.30 14.89
N ARG A 265 2.69 -1.52 13.88
CA ARG A 265 3.62 -0.70 13.10
C ARG A 265 4.88 -1.46 12.68
N THR A 266 4.72 -2.60 12.01
CA THR A 266 5.84 -3.45 11.60
C THR A 266 5.88 -3.56 10.08
N GLY A 267 6.90 -2.93 9.47
CA GLY A 267 7.30 -3.08 8.07
C GLY A 267 8.54 -3.96 7.99
N ILE A 268 8.71 -4.65 6.88
CA ILE A 268 9.83 -5.55 6.62
C ILE A 268 10.39 -5.17 5.25
N VAL A 269 11.69 -4.90 5.19
CA VAL A 269 12.42 -4.66 3.94
C VAL A 269 13.32 -5.87 3.71
N VAL A 270 13.20 -6.48 2.53
CA VAL A 270 14.07 -7.56 2.04
C VAL A 270 14.85 -7.00 0.84
N ALA A 271 16.18 -6.92 0.97
CA ALA A 271 17.05 -6.29 -0.02
C ALA A 271 18.47 -6.88 0.03
N SER A 272 19.39 -6.34 -0.77
CA SER A 272 20.82 -6.64 -0.60
C SER A 272 21.30 -6.31 0.82
N GLU A 273 22.34 -6.95 1.30
CA GLU A 273 22.90 -6.70 2.65
C GLU A 273 23.24 -5.22 2.87
N GLU A 274 23.73 -4.54 1.84
CA GLU A 274 24.09 -3.11 1.89
C GLU A 274 22.84 -2.24 2.11
N ILE A 275 21.78 -2.46 1.35
CA ILE A 275 20.53 -1.70 1.46
C ILE A 275 19.83 -1.98 2.79
N ALA A 276 19.78 -3.24 3.22
CA ALA A 276 19.21 -3.60 4.52
C ALA A 276 19.98 -2.94 5.68
N ALA A 277 21.32 -2.88 5.60
CA ALA A 277 22.14 -2.17 6.58
C ALA A 277 21.90 -0.66 6.57
N ALA A 278 21.71 -0.05 5.39
CA ALA A 278 21.35 1.37 5.27
C ALA A 278 20.00 1.68 5.92
N VAL A 279 18.98 0.86 5.66
CA VAL A 279 17.65 0.98 6.30
C VAL A 279 17.75 0.85 7.81
N SER A 280 18.55 -0.11 8.31
CA SER A 280 18.82 -0.26 9.75
C SER A 280 19.47 0.98 10.36
N SER A 281 20.43 1.58 9.66
CA SER A 281 21.11 2.81 10.12
C SER A 281 20.13 3.99 10.20
N MET A 282 19.25 4.14 9.21
CA MET A 282 18.20 5.17 9.23
C MET A 282 17.19 4.92 10.36
N SER A 283 16.82 3.66 10.61
CA SER A 283 15.97 3.29 11.75
C SER A 283 16.61 3.68 13.07
N ALA A 284 17.93 3.45 13.23
CA ALA A 284 18.65 3.83 14.45
C ALA A 284 18.67 5.36 14.68
N ILE A 285 18.84 6.14 13.62
CA ILE A 285 18.90 7.60 13.70
C ILE A 285 17.53 8.20 14.03
N ILE A 286 16.47 7.72 13.40
CA ILE A 286 15.12 8.31 13.49
C ILE A 286 14.33 7.78 14.66
N GLY A 287 14.42 6.46 14.94
CA GLY A 287 13.57 5.78 15.92
C GLY A 287 14.32 5.04 17.01
N LEU A 288 15.66 5.04 17.01
CA LEU A 288 16.55 4.27 17.88
C LEU A 288 16.39 2.75 17.70
N ALA A 289 15.17 2.23 17.81
CA ALA A 289 14.79 0.82 17.64
C ALA A 289 13.37 0.74 17.09
N ASN A 290 13.01 -0.43 16.55
CA ASN A 290 11.68 -0.69 16.03
C ASN A 290 10.78 -1.38 17.07
N ASN A 291 9.48 -1.41 16.80
CA ASN A 291 8.50 -2.07 17.65
C ASN A 291 8.69 -3.60 17.64
N ASN A 292 8.71 -4.21 18.82
CA ASN A 292 8.94 -5.64 18.99
C ASN A 292 7.66 -6.47 18.99
N ILE A 293 6.49 -5.86 19.22
CA ILE A 293 5.22 -6.57 19.40
C ILE A 293 4.86 -7.39 18.14
N GLY A 294 4.89 -6.75 16.96
CA GLY A 294 4.59 -7.43 15.70
C GLY A 294 5.54 -8.58 15.42
N GLN A 295 6.82 -8.38 15.67
CA GLN A 295 7.86 -9.42 15.51
C GLN A 295 7.64 -10.60 16.44
N ALA A 296 7.31 -10.35 17.73
CA ALA A 296 7.07 -11.38 18.72
C ALA A 296 5.80 -12.20 18.44
N LEU A 297 4.72 -11.54 17.99
CA LEU A 297 3.48 -12.21 17.59
C LEU A 297 3.68 -13.11 16.38
N MET A 298 4.39 -12.60 15.35
CA MET A 298 4.52 -13.24 14.04
C MET A 298 5.54 -14.40 14.04
N ARG A 299 6.65 -14.29 14.81
CA ARG A 299 7.77 -15.21 14.73
C ARG A 299 7.39 -16.69 14.78
N PRO A 300 6.59 -17.18 15.74
CA PRO A 300 6.27 -18.61 15.79
C PRO A 300 5.44 -19.10 14.59
N LEU A 301 4.65 -18.21 13.98
CA LEU A 301 3.89 -18.53 12.77
C LEU A 301 4.79 -18.62 11.53
N LEU A 302 5.91 -17.87 11.50
CA LEU A 302 6.96 -18.02 10.49
C LEU A 302 7.70 -19.34 10.67
N GLU A 303 8.10 -19.67 11.90
CA GLU A 303 8.84 -20.90 12.27
C GLU A 303 8.05 -22.17 11.94
N SER A 304 6.75 -22.18 12.22
CA SER A 304 5.85 -23.30 11.92
C SER A 304 5.40 -23.33 10.46
N GLY A 305 5.47 -22.20 9.74
CA GLY A 305 4.87 -22.02 8.41
C GLY A 305 3.35 -21.80 8.46
N GLU A 306 2.76 -21.66 9.64
CA GLU A 306 1.32 -21.45 9.81
C GLU A 306 0.84 -20.14 9.18
N ILE A 307 1.69 -19.12 9.13
CA ILE A 307 1.36 -17.85 8.47
C ILE A 307 0.92 -18.02 7.00
N LEU A 308 1.51 -18.99 6.29
CA LEU A 308 1.15 -19.28 4.90
C LEU A 308 -0.26 -19.88 4.80
N LYS A 309 -0.64 -20.71 5.76
CA LYS A 309 -2.00 -21.28 5.83
C LYS A 309 -3.01 -20.19 6.17
N ILE A 310 -2.73 -19.35 7.17
CA ILE A 310 -3.58 -18.21 7.53
C ILE A 310 -3.82 -17.33 6.28
N SER A 311 -2.77 -17.02 5.56
CA SER A 311 -2.85 -16.18 4.35
C SER A 311 -3.65 -16.84 3.23
N ASN A 312 -3.38 -18.11 2.93
CA ASN A 312 -3.98 -18.81 1.79
C ASN A 312 -5.40 -19.31 2.06
N ASP A 313 -5.65 -19.81 3.29
CA ASP A 313 -6.87 -20.56 3.61
C ASP A 313 -7.92 -19.69 4.30
N ILE A 314 -7.52 -18.54 4.89
CA ILE A 314 -8.43 -17.64 5.61
C ILE A 314 -8.47 -16.24 4.95
N VAL A 315 -7.32 -15.56 4.89
CA VAL A 315 -7.28 -14.13 4.49
C VAL A 315 -7.62 -13.95 3.02
N LYS A 316 -6.96 -14.68 2.12
CA LYS A 316 -7.19 -14.60 0.67
C LYS A 316 -8.64 -14.93 0.28
N PRO A 317 -9.24 -16.06 0.73
CA PRO A 317 -10.64 -16.38 0.41
C PRO A 317 -11.61 -15.32 0.94
N TYR A 318 -11.41 -14.83 2.16
CA TYR A 318 -12.25 -13.80 2.78
C TYR A 318 -12.31 -12.52 1.93
N TYR A 319 -11.15 -12.00 1.54
CA TYR A 319 -11.13 -10.77 0.73
C TYR A 319 -11.59 -10.99 -0.71
N LYS A 320 -11.34 -12.17 -1.27
CA LYS A 320 -11.86 -12.52 -2.60
C LYS A 320 -13.39 -12.55 -2.63
N GLU A 321 -14.01 -13.14 -1.61
CA GLU A 321 -15.47 -13.15 -1.46
C GLU A 321 -16.04 -11.74 -1.31
N LYS A 322 -15.45 -10.92 -0.44
CA LYS A 322 -15.86 -9.50 -0.28
C LYS A 322 -15.72 -8.70 -1.57
N SER A 323 -14.64 -8.91 -2.32
CA SER A 323 -14.44 -8.26 -3.61
C SER A 323 -15.53 -8.65 -4.60
N LEU A 324 -15.83 -9.94 -4.75
CA LEU A 324 -16.88 -10.42 -5.63
C LEU A 324 -18.27 -9.87 -5.24
N GLN A 325 -18.55 -9.85 -3.95
CA GLN A 325 -19.80 -9.30 -3.43
C GLN A 325 -19.93 -7.79 -3.73
N ALA A 326 -18.86 -7.02 -3.53
CA ALA A 326 -18.86 -5.59 -3.84
C ALA A 326 -19.04 -5.32 -5.35
N GLN A 327 -18.39 -6.12 -6.23
CA GLN A 327 -18.59 -6.05 -7.68
C GLN A 327 -20.03 -6.36 -8.09
N GLN A 328 -20.68 -7.33 -7.42
CA GLN A 328 -22.10 -7.64 -7.68
C GLN A 328 -23.00 -6.45 -7.33
N TRP A 329 -22.73 -5.74 -6.21
CA TRP A 329 -23.50 -4.54 -5.86
C TRP A 329 -23.23 -3.37 -6.81
N VAL A 330 -22.00 -3.22 -7.31
CA VAL A 330 -21.73 -2.26 -8.38
C VAL A 330 -22.60 -2.56 -9.59
N ALA A 331 -22.65 -3.81 -10.07
CA ALA A 331 -23.50 -4.19 -11.18
C ALA A 331 -25.00 -4.08 -10.89
N GLU A 332 -25.42 -4.25 -9.63
CA GLU A 332 -26.83 -4.11 -9.21
C GLU A 332 -27.28 -2.63 -9.21
N PHE A 333 -26.44 -1.71 -8.73
CA PHE A 333 -26.83 -0.32 -8.49
C PHE A 333 -26.46 0.64 -9.62
N PHE A 334 -25.35 0.40 -10.32
CA PHE A 334 -24.94 1.21 -11.45
C PHE A 334 -25.61 0.64 -12.72
N GLN A 335 -26.59 1.37 -13.23
CA GLN A 335 -27.35 0.94 -14.42
C GLN A 335 -26.44 0.92 -15.66
N ASP A 336 -26.75 0.06 -16.61
CA ASP A 336 -25.94 -0.12 -17.83
C ASP A 336 -25.83 1.17 -18.68
N GLU A 337 -26.78 2.09 -18.54
CA GLU A 337 -26.78 3.38 -19.23
C GLU A 337 -25.76 4.37 -18.67
N LEU A 338 -25.28 4.17 -17.43
CA LEU A 338 -24.25 5.01 -16.86
C LEU A 338 -22.87 4.66 -17.44
N PRO A 339 -22.07 5.67 -17.83
CA PRO A 339 -20.75 5.42 -18.39
C PRO A 339 -19.72 5.13 -17.28
N TYR A 340 -19.97 4.08 -16.49
CA TYR A 340 -19.06 3.64 -15.44
C TYR A 340 -18.23 2.42 -15.87
N ARG A 341 -17.05 2.33 -15.28
CA ARG A 341 -16.22 1.12 -15.31
C ARG A 341 -15.58 0.90 -13.96
N HIS A 342 -15.22 -0.32 -13.65
CA HIS A 342 -14.37 -0.63 -12.51
C HIS A 342 -13.11 -1.36 -12.97
N HIS A 343 -11.99 -1.12 -12.30
CA HIS A 343 -10.77 -1.88 -12.56
C HIS A 343 -11.01 -3.35 -12.23
N VAL A 344 -10.47 -4.27 -13.03
CA VAL A 344 -10.48 -5.70 -12.73
C VAL A 344 -9.89 -5.92 -11.33
N SER A 345 -10.69 -6.49 -10.42
CA SER A 345 -10.25 -6.68 -9.04
C SER A 345 -9.37 -7.93 -8.93
N GLU A 346 -8.07 -7.72 -8.94
CA GLU A 346 -7.06 -8.78 -8.92
C GLU A 346 -6.37 -8.95 -7.57
N GLY A 347 -6.64 -8.04 -6.62
CA GLY A 347 -6.07 -8.09 -5.28
C GLY A 347 -6.37 -6.85 -4.44
N ALA A 348 -5.63 -6.67 -3.36
CA ALA A 348 -5.77 -5.60 -2.37
C ALA A 348 -7.14 -5.57 -1.68
N LEU A 349 -7.63 -4.38 -1.30
CA LEU A 349 -8.80 -4.19 -0.43
C LEU A 349 -9.83 -3.22 -1.02
N PHE A 350 -9.72 -2.87 -2.31
CA PHE A 350 -10.41 -1.74 -2.90
C PHE A 350 -11.07 -2.11 -4.22
N LEU A 351 -12.17 -1.43 -4.53
CA LEU A 351 -12.64 -1.20 -5.88
C LEU A 351 -12.13 0.17 -6.34
N TRP A 352 -11.75 0.23 -7.60
CA TRP A 352 -11.39 1.45 -8.32
C TRP A 352 -12.44 1.68 -9.40
N LEU A 353 -13.27 2.71 -9.21
CA LEU A 353 -14.39 3.04 -10.09
C LEU A 353 -13.99 4.23 -10.96
N TRP A 354 -14.27 4.14 -12.25
CA TRP A 354 -14.09 5.18 -13.25
C TRP A 354 -15.43 5.60 -13.82
N PHE A 355 -15.74 6.89 -13.76
CA PHE A 355 -16.94 7.53 -14.30
C PHE A 355 -16.54 8.36 -15.50
N LYS A 356 -16.58 7.76 -16.71
CA LYS A 356 -16.09 8.38 -17.94
C LYS A 356 -16.88 9.64 -18.28
N ASP A 357 -16.18 10.73 -18.59
CA ASP A 357 -16.76 12.03 -18.88
C ASP A 357 -17.66 12.59 -17.76
N LEU A 358 -17.30 12.32 -16.50
CA LEU A 358 -18.00 12.86 -15.33
C LEU A 358 -18.09 14.38 -15.44
N PRO A 359 -19.30 15.01 -15.32
CA PRO A 359 -19.47 16.47 -15.51
C PRO A 359 -18.83 17.32 -14.42
N ILE A 360 -18.45 16.73 -13.30
CA ILE A 360 -17.77 17.39 -12.17
C ILE A 360 -16.47 16.64 -11.83
N THR A 361 -15.60 17.23 -11.02
CA THR A 361 -14.43 16.52 -10.50
C THR A 361 -14.80 15.49 -9.44
N THR A 362 -13.97 14.45 -9.27
CA THR A 362 -14.18 13.50 -8.17
C THR A 362 -13.95 14.10 -6.79
N GLN A 363 -13.28 15.26 -6.69
CA GLN A 363 -13.23 16.03 -5.46
C GLN A 363 -14.59 16.68 -5.12
N GLU A 364 -15.29 17.21 -6.13
CA GLU A 364 -16.66 17.70 -5.93
C GLU A 364 -17.64 16.58 -5.61
N LEU A 365 -17.47 15.40 -6.27
CA LEU A 365 -18.24 14.20 -5.93
C LEU A 365 -17.99 13.77 -4.47
N TYR A 366 -16.72 13.80 -4.02
CA TYR A 366 -16.38 13.51 -2.61
C TYR A 366 -17.15 14.42 -1.64
N VAL A 367 -17.18 15.73 -1.88
CA VAL A 367 -17.89 16.69 -1.02
C VAL A 367 -19.39 16.35 -0.95
N ARG A 368 -20.03 16.09 -2.11
CA ARG A 368 -21.45 15.72 -2.17
C ARG A 368 -21.76 14.41 -1.43
N LEU A 369 -20.88 13.40 -1.58
CA LEU A 369 -21.03 12.12 -0.89
C LEU A 369 -20.82 12.27 0.62
N LYS A 370 -19.88 13.12 1.04
CA LYS A 370 -19.65 13.44 2.46
C LYS A 370 -20.88 14.06 3.10
N ASP A 371 -21.57 14.96 2.41
CA ASP A 371 -22.83 15.57 2.87
C ASP A 371 -23.96 14.53 3.01
N LYS A 372 -23.88 13.42 2.26
CA LYS A 372 -24.78 12.26 2.37
C LYS A 372 -24.29 11.19 3.34
N GLY A 373 -23.24 11.46 4.10
CA GLY A 373 -22.69 10.54 5.10
C GLY A 373 -21.81 9.45 4.53
N VAL A 374 -21.27 9.57 3.29
CA VAL A 374 -20.41 8.57 2.66
C VAL A 374 -19.02 9.16 2.39
N LEU A 375 -17.99 8.53 2.91
CA LEU A 375 -16.60 8.92 2.68
C LEU A 375 -15.92 7.95 1.72
N ILE A 376 -15.35 8.49 0.65
CA ILE A 376 -14.56 7.79 -0.37
C ILE A 376 -13.15 8.41 -0.45
N VAL A 377 -12.34 8.02 -1.42
CA VAL A 377 -11.12 8.76 -1.78
C VAL A 377 -11.19 9.18 -3.24
N SER A 378 -11.05 10.49 -3.48
CA SER A 378 -10.96 11.04 -4.83
C SER A 378 -9.69 10.56 -5.54
N GLY A 379 -9.81 10.28 -6.84
CA GLY A 379 -8.77 9.62 -7.63
C GLY A 379 -7.53 10.46 -7.87
N HIS A 380 -7.67 11.77 -8.01
CA HIS A 380 -6.56 12.66 -8.36
C HIS A 380 -5.36 12.56 -7.40
N HIS A 381 -5.58 12.22 -6.13
CA HIS A 381 -4.52 12.04 -5.14
C HIS A 381 -3.52 10.90 -5.46
N PHE A 382 -3.88 9.99 -6.35
CA PHE A 382 -3.06 8.83 -6.72
C PHE A 382 -2.27 9.01 -8.01
N PHE A 383 -2.51 10.13 -8.72
CA PHE A 383 -1.84 10.46 -9.99
C PHE A 383 -0.81 11.59 -9.79
N PHE A 384 0.33 11.28 -9.21
CA PHE A 384 1.41 12.22 -8.95
C PHE A 384 2.66 11.85 -9.75
N GLY A 385 3.54 12.83 -9.99
CA GLY A 385 4.78 12.64 -10.74
C GLY A 385 4.60 12.62 -12.26
N LEU A 386 3.40 12.84 -12.77
CA LEU A 386 3.14 13.03 -14.20
C LEU A 386 3.68 14.37 -14.68
N ASP A 387 4.10 14.44 -15.94
CA ASP A 387 4.55 15.69 -16.57
C ASP A 387 3.40 16.69 -16.73
N GLU A 388 3.73 17.97 -16.86
CA GLU A 388 2.75 19.06 -17.06
C GLU A 388 1.86 18.85 -18.29
N GLU A 389 2.37 18.20 -19.35
CA GLU A 389 1.59 17.82 -20.53
C GLU A 389 0.41 16.87 -20.22
N CYS A 390 0.45 16.24 -19.06
CA CYS A 390 -0.61 15.36 -18.56
C CYS A 390 -1.60 16.05 -17.63
N ALA A 391 -1.45 17.34 -17.35
CA ALA A 391 -2.29 18.07 -16.39
C ALA A 391 -3.79 18.05 -16.78
N ASP A 392 -4.09 18.04 -18.08
CA ASP A 392 -5.46 18.01 -18.60
C ASP A 392 -6.02 16.59 -18.82
N TRP A 393 -5.35 15.56 -18.29
CA TRP A 393 -5.83 14.19 -18.45
C TRP A 393 -7.03 13.93 -17.54
N LYS A 394 -8.23 14.05 -18.08
CA LYS A 394 -9.50 13.96 -17.34
C LYS A 394 -9.64 12.72 -16.46
N HIS A 395 -9.04 11.60 -16.86
CA HIS A 395 -9.12 10.35 -16.13
C HIS A 395 -8.68 10.47 -14.66
N THR A 396 -7.79 11.40 -14.33
CA THR A 396 -7.35 11.69 -12.96
C THR A 396 -8.49 12.16 -12.07
N ASP A 397 -9.45 12.90 -12.65
CA ASP A 397 -10.60 13.49 -11.96
C ASP A 397 -11.91 12.70 -12.17
N GLU A 398 -11.83 11.53 -12.80
CA GLU A 398 -12.97 10.68 -13.10
C GLU A 398 -12.99 9.39 -12.26
N CYS A 399 -11.98 9.17 -11.43
CA CYS A 399 -11.82 7.93 -10.67
C CYS A 399 -12.00 8.12 -9.17
N ILE A 400 -12.54 7.09 -8.52
CA ILE A 400 -12.63 7.02 -7.04
C ILE A 400 -12.16 5.68 -6.51
N ARG A 401 -11.61 5.69 -5.28
CA ARG A 401 -11.31 4.46 -4.53
C ARG A 401 -12.36 4.21 -3.47
N VAL A 402 -12.87 2.98 -3.41
CA VAL A 402 -13.84 2.50 -2.44
C VAL A 402 -13.31 1.23 -1.78
N THR A 403 -13.26 1.19 -0.43
CA THR A 403 -12.89 -0.04 0.28
C THR A 403 -14.09 -0.98 0.44
N TYR A 404 -13.83 -2.29 0.37
CA TYR A 404 -14.83 -3.31 0.69
C TYR A 404 -14.52 -4.05 2.01
N THR A 405 -13.65 -3.48 2.87
CA THR A 405 -13.26 -4.11 4.13
C THR A 405 -14.32 -4.00 5.23
N MET A 406 -15.22 -3.02 5.11
CA MET A 406 -16.29 -2.76 6.06
C MET A 406 -17.34 -3.89 6.10
N PRO A 407 -18.25 -3.93 7.10
CA PRO A 407 -19.39 -4.85 7.10
C PRO A 407 -20.17 -4.79 5.78
N ALA A 408 -20.70 -5.94 5.35
CA ALA A 408 -21.37 -6.09 4.06
C ALA A 408 -22.48 -5.06 3.82
N GLU A 409 -23.34 -4.85 4.83
CA GLU A 409 -24.44 -3.89 4.76
C GLU A 409 -23.95 -2.44 4.61
N THR A 410 -22.84 -2.10 5.27
CA THR A 410 -22.21 -0.77 5.16
C THR A 410 -21.68 -0.53 3.74
N VAL A 411 -20.99 -1.52 3.17
CA VAL A 411 -20.47 -1.41 1.79
C VAL A 411 -21.62 -1.32 0.80
N LYS A 412 -22.65 -2.16 0.97
CA LYS A 412 -23.84 -2.17 0.10
C LYS A 412 -24.56 -0.83 0.12
N ALA A 413 -24.82 -0.30 1.30
CA ALA A 413 -25.50 1.00 1.47
C ALA A 413 -24.69 2.15 0.84
N GLY A 414 -23.37 2.17 1.08
CA GLY A 414 -22.51 3.21 0.50
C GLY A 414 -22.45 3.15 -1.02
N LEU A 415 -22.34 1.96 -1.62
CA LEU A 415 -22.36 1.81 -3.08
C LEU A 415 -23.69 2.25 -3.70
N ALA A 416 -24.83 2.00 -3.04
CA ALA A 416 -26.13 2.47 -3.49
C ALA A 416 -26.22 4.01 -3.52
N ILE A 417 -25.74 4.68 -2.46
CA ILE A 417 -25.68 6.14 -2.38
C ILE A 417 -24.77 6.74 -3.44
N ILE A 418 -23.60 6.11 -3.68
CA ILE A 418 -22.67 6.54 -4.73
C ILE A 418 -23.32 6.44 -6.11
N ALA A 419 -23.98 5.32 -6.41
CA ALA A 419 -24.66 5.10 -7.68
C ALA A 419 -25.78 6.13 -7.94
N GLU A 420 -26.60 6.40 -6.92
CA GLU A 420 -27.68 7.41 -7.00
C GLU A 420 -27.12 8.81 -7.27
N GLU A 421 -26.05 9.22 -6.53
CA GLU A 421 -25.45 10.55 -6.72
C GLU A 421 -24.81 10.68 -8.12
N VAL A 422 -24.09 9.66 -8.57
CA VAL A 422 -23.48 9.64 -9.91
C VAL A 422 -24.55 9.72 -11.01
N ALA A 423 -25.64 8.97 -10.87
CA ALA A 423 -26.75 9.03 -11.83
C ALA A 423 -27.39 10.42 -11.89
N MET A 424 -27.59 11.11 -10.76
CA MET A 424 -28.10 12.48 -10.70
C MET A 424 -27.15 13.46 -11.40
N ILE A 425 -25.85 13.29 -11.24
CA ILE A 425 -24.83 14.15 -11.85
C ILE A 425 -24.85 14.02 -13.38
N TYR A 426 -24.94 12.82 -13.93
CA TYR A 426 -25.02 12.62 -15.39
C TYR A 426 -26.36 13.07 -15.99
N ALA A 427 -27.42 13.15 -15.20
CA ALA A 427 -28.73 13.61 -15.65
C ALA A 427 -28.89 15.14 -15.62
N SER A 428 -27.96 15.87 -14.99
CA SER A 428 -28.00 17.33 -14.83
C SER A 428 -27.34 18.05 -15.99
#